data_ac5ca45a239c51a97bf598c7d084e0b5
#
_entry.id   ac5ca45a239c51a97bf598c7d084e0b5
#
_cell.length_a   1.000
_cell.length_b   1.000
_cell.length_c   1.000
_cell.angle_alpha   90.00
_cell.angle_beta   90.00
_cell.angle_gamma   90.00
#
_symmetry.space_group_name_H-M   'P 1'
#
loop_
_entity.id
_entity.type
_entity.pdbx_description
1 polymer ?
#
loop_
_entity_poly.entity_id
_entity_poly.type
_entity_poly.pdbx_seq_one_letter_code
_entity_poly.pdbx_strand_id
1 'polypeptide(L)'
;MNIMAVDSTFFHFFRYPVLTGEARLTAPDDAVITRQYARRLFGKENPVGKVVEYYGKDVIIRGVIDEPGCKTLLRFDMLVSYNLVKRWQRMDISLKRVLPGVDLDEINQVSNVFKKDKNGNSIRWKFIPWEDFYWENAIGHDDDYDSIMQFGNHTHLYILSGVAILLLLVGILNFINIYM
;
A
#
# COMPACT_ATOMS: atom_id res chain seq x y z
N MET A 1 5.97 -4.95 -12.51
CA MET A 1 6.10 -5.89 -11.37
C MET A 1 6.27 -5.08 -10.12
N ASN A 2 5.33 -5.17 -9.21
CA ASN A 2 5.33 -4.40 -7.98
C ASN A 2 5.78 -5.30 -6.82
N ILE A 3 6.93 -4.97 -6.22
CA ILE A 3 7.47 -5.74 -5.09
C ILE A 3 7.48 -4.85 -3.86
N MET A 4 6.96 -5.38 -2.77
CA MET A 4 6.93 -4.68 -1.49
C MET A 4 7.73 -5.47 -0.45
N ALA A 5 8.64 -4.79 0.22
CA ALA A 5 9.36 -5.36 1.34
C ALA A 5 8.59 -5.11 2.63
N VAL A 6 8.34 -6.18 3.36
CA VAL A 6 7.54 -6.14 4.59
C VAL A 6 8.23 -6.92 5.70
N ASP A 7 7.91 -6.58 6.93
CA ASP A 7 8.39 -7.34 8.08
C ASP A 7 7.53 -8.58 8.37
N SER A 8 7.98 -9.40 9.32
CA SER A 8 7.29 -10.65 9.70
C SER A 8 5.90 -10.41 10.33
N THR A 9 5.58 -9.18 10.73
CA THR A 9 4.30 -8.84 11.35
C THR A 9 3.22 -8.46 10.34
N PHE A 10 3.56 -8.28 9.08
CA PHE A 10 2.64 -7.85 8.02
C PHE A 10 1.33 -8.67 8.00
N PHE A 11 1.44 -9.99 8.04
CA PHE A 11 0.28 -10.88 8.00
C PHE A 11 -0.54 -10.92 9.31
N HIS A 12 -0.06 -10.28 10.39
CA HIS A 12 -0.87 -10.04 11.58
C HIS A 12 -1.82 -8.83 11.42
N PHE A 13 -1.43 -7.86 10.60
CA PHE A 13 -2.25 -6.69 10.28
C PHE A 13 -3.19 -6.96 9.11
N PHE A 14 -2.67 -7.60 8.06
CA PHE A 14 -3.37 -7.84 6.80
C PHE A 14 -3.64 -9.32 6.61
N ARG A 15 -4.91 -9.68 6.59
CA ARG A 15 -5.35 -11.07 6.37
C ARG A 15 -5.59 -11.29 4.88
N TYR A 16 -4.65 -11.93 4.22
CA TYR A 16 -4.78 -12.40 2.84
C TYR A 16 -5.15 -13.89 2.83
N PRO A 17 -6.10 -14.33 1.98
CA PRO A 17 -6.38 -15.74 1.81
C PRO A 17 -5.14 -16.47 1.27
N VAL A 18 -4.68 -17.50 1.96
CA VAL A 18 -3.56 -18.36 1.52
C VAL A 18 -4.12 -19.47 0.64
N LEU A 19 -3.60 -19.57 -0.58
CA LEU A 19 -4.03 -20.58 -1.55
C LEU A 19 -3.16 -21.84 -1.49
N THR A 20 -1.85 -21.64 -1.34
CA THR A 20 -0.86 -22.74 -1.31
C THR A 20 0.34 -22.29 -0.49
N GLY A 21 0.94 -23.19 0.27
CA GLY A 21 2.08 -22.91 1.11
C GLY A 21 1.72 -22.12 2.36
N GLU A 22 2.60 -21.22 2.77
CA GLU A 22 2.46 -20.41 3.99
C GLU A 22 2.68 -18.93 3.71
N ALA A 23 1.80 -18.06 4.23
CA ALA A 23 1.98 -16.62 4.18
C ALA A 23 2.86 -16.18 5.35
N ARG A 24 4.17 -16.42 5.22
CA ARG A 24 5.17 -16.00 6.22
C ARG A 24 6.45 -15.51 5.55
N LEU A 25 7.15 -14.60 6.22
CA LEU A 25 8.41 -14.01 5.81
C LEU A 25 9.36 -14.01 7.02
N THR A 26 9.84 -15.19 7.37
CA THR A 26 10.66 -15.40 8.59
C THR A 26 12.15 -15.28 8.27
N ALA A 27 12.57 -15.88 7.15
CA ALA A 27 13.94 -15.79 6.68
C ALA A 27 14.12 -14.58 5.74
N PRO A 28 15.33 -14.05 5.60
CA PRO A 28 15.61 -12.92 4.70
C PRO A 28 15.31 -13.22 3.23
N ASP A 29 15.43 -14.47 2.82
CA ASP A 29 15.20 -14.97 1.46
C ASP A 29 13.76 -15.46 1.22
N ASP A 30 12.84 -15.30 2.19
CA ASP A 30 11.44 -15.66 2.03
C ASP A 30 10.70 -14.67 1.13
N ALA A 31 9.85 -15.21 0.24
CA ALA A 31 8.93 -14.45 -0.60
C ALA A 31 7.53 -15.06 -0.59
N VAL A 32 6.53 -14.21 -0.69
CA VAL A 32 5.13 -14.59 -0.88
C VAL A 32 4.61 -13.88 -2.12
N ILE A 33 3.92 -14.59 -3.00
CA ILE A 33 3.45 -14.05 -4.27
C ILE A 33 1.94 -14.08 -4.39
N THR A 34 1.39 -13.19 -5.22
CA THR A 34 -0.04 -13.19 -5.52
C THR A 34 -0.40 -14.32 -6.51
N ARG A 35 -1.67 -14.74 -6.51
CA ARG A 35 -2.21 -15.71 -7.48
C ARG A 35 -1.94 -15.26 -8.92
N GLN A 36 -2.15 -13.98 -9.21
CA GLN A 36 -1.96 -13.45 -10.55
C GLN A 36 -0.51 -13.54 -10.99
N TYR A 37 0.42 -13.19 -10.11
CA TYR A 37 1.85 -13.28 -10.38
C TYR A 37 2.33 -14.73 -10.53
N ALA A 38 1.84 -15.64 -9.67
CA ALA A 38 2.11 -17.07 -9.76
C ALA A 38 1.70 -17.63 -11.14
N ARG A 39 0.49 -17.30 -11.60
CA ARG A 39 0.00 -17.73 -12.93
C ARG A 39 0.84 -17.16 -14.08
N ARG A 40 1.31 -15.93 -13.96
CA ARG A 40 2.13 -15.26 -15.00
C ARG A 40 3.51 -15.91 -15.14
N LEU A 41 4.15 -16.30 -14.01
CA LEU A 41 5.49 -16.87 -14.02
C LEU A 41 5.52 -18.38 -14.20
N PHE A 42 4.59 -19.09 -13.59
CA PHE A 42 4.63 -20.56 -13.47
C PHE A 42 3.43 -21.26 -14.13
N GLY A 43 2.48 -20.48 -14.67
CA GLY A 43 1.29 -21.04 -15.31
C GLY A 43 0.44 -21.85 -14.33
N LYS A 44 0.38 -23.17 -14.52
CA LYS A 44 -0.38 -24.08 -13.65
C LYS A 44 0.50 -24.85 -12.65
N GLU A 45 1.81 -24.64 -12.70
CA GLU A 45 2.73 -25.31 -11.79
C GLU A 45 2.67 -24.74 -10.38
N ASN A 46 2.93 -25.57 -9.39
CA ASN A 46 3.06 -25.11 -8.00
C ASN A 46 4.34 -24.28 -7.83
N PRO A 47 4.25 -23.01 -7.45
CA PRO A 47 5.42 -22.15 -7.30
C PRO A 47 6.11 -22.31 -5.94
N VAL A 48 5.49 -22.94 -4.95
CA VAL A 48 6.04 -23.06 -3.59
C VAL A 48 7.35 -23.85 -3.60
N GLY A 49 8.38 -23.31 -3.00
CA GLY A 49 9.74 -23.85 -2.97
C GLY A 49 10.59 -23.48 -4.18
N LYS A 50 10.02 -22.85 -5.23
CA LYS A 50 10.80 -22.35 -6.37
C LYS A 50 11.54 -21.08 -5.99
N VAL A 51 12.65 -20.85 -6.68
CA VAL A 51 13.52 -19.66 -6.49
C VAL A 51 13.24 -18.65 -7.58
N VAL A 52 13.18 -17.39 -7.19
CA VAL A 52 13.07 -16.23 -8.09
C VAL A 52 14.20 -15.26 -7.76
N GLU A 53 14.82 -14.69 -8.77
CA GLU A 53 15.84 -13.68 -8.58
C GLU A 53 15.22 -12.30 -8.33
N TYR A 54 15.70 -11.60 -7.30
CA TYR A 54 15.34 -10.23 -6.96
C TYR A 54 16.58 -9.39 -6.67
N TYR A 55 16.91 -8.44 -7.56
CA TYR A 55 18.12 -7.61 -7.48
C TYR A 55 19.42 -8.41 -7.25
N GLY A 56 19.61 -9.48 -8.01
CA GLY A 56 20.80 -10.34 -7.92
C GLY A 56 20.82 -11.22 -6.66
N LYS A 57 19.69 -11.39 -5.97
CA LYS A 57 19.54 -12.29 -4.84
C LYS A 57 18.43 -13.29 -5.12
N ASP A 58 18.68 -14.51 -4.72
CA ASP A 58 17.71 -15.58 -4.78
C ASP A 58 16.72 -15.46 -3.62
N VAL A 59 15.41 -15.48 -3.94
CA VAL A 59 14.32 -15.55 -2.97
C VAL A 59 13.49 -16.79 -3.20
N ILE A 60 13.07 -17.43 -2.12
CA ILE A 60 12.31 -18.69 -2.14
C ILE A 60 10.84 -18.39 -1.92
N ILE A 61 9.99 -18.86 -2.83
CA ILE A 61 8.54 -18.70 -2.72
C ILE A 61 8.02 -19.61 -1.61
N ARG A 62 7.52 -19.04 -0.51
CA ARG A 62 6.93 -19.77 0.62
C ARG A 62 5.44 -19.98 0.49
N GLY A 63 4.75 -19.07 -0.20
CA GLY A 63 3.32 -19.19 -0.36
C GLY A 63 2.75 -18.36 -1.50
N VAL A 64 1.53 -18.72 -1.85
CA VAL A 64 0.69 -17.98 -2.81
C VAL A 64 -0.53 -17.49 -2.07
N ILE A 65 -0.78 -16.20 -2.17
CA ILE A 65 -1.95 -15.54 -1.59
C ILE A 65 -2.90 -15.04 -2.69
N ASP A 66 -4.15 -14.92 -2.31
CA ASP A 66 -5.17 -14.30 -3.16
C ASP A 66 -5.36 -12.84 -2.80
N GLU A 67 -5.95 -12.09 -3.73
CA GLU A 67 -6.39 -10.74 -3.42
C GLU A 67 -7.50 -10.78 -2.37
N PRO A 68 -7.51 -9.88 -1.39
CA PRO A 68 -8.62 -9.77 -0.47
C PRO A 68 -9.89 -9.41 -1.25
N GLY A 69 -11.05 -9.92 -0.82
CA GLY A 69 -12.34 -9.66 -1.47
C GLY A 69 -12.82 -8.20 -1.42
N CYS A 70 -11.98 -7.28 -0.96
CA CYS A 70 -12.25 -5.84 -0.87
C CYS A 70 -11.12 -5.05 -1.55
N LYS A 71 -11.44 -3.82 -1.95
CA LYS A 71 -10.41 -2.90 -2.45
C LYS A 71 -9.40 -2.61 -1.35
N THR A 72 -8.13 -2.68 -1.68
CA THR A 72 -7.01 -2.38 -0.78
C THR A 72 -6.17 -1.26 -1.36
N LEU A 73 -5.54 -0.50 -0.47
CA LEU A 73 -4.56 0.53 -0.82
C LEU A 73 -3.28 -0.06 -1.39
N LEU A 74 -2.96 -1.30 -0.99
CA LEU A 74 -1.70 -1.94 -1.31
C LEU A 74 -1.82 -2.71 -2.62
N ARG A 75 -0.92 -2.43 -3.56
CA ARG A 75 -0.76 -3.17 -4.81
C ARG A 75 0.61 -3.78 -4.88
N PHE A 76 0.66 -5.08 -4.93
CA PHE A 76 1.93 -5.81 -5.08
C PHE A 76 1.71 -7.12 -5.83
N ASP A 77 2.74 -7.54 -6.51
CA ASP A 77 2.85 -8.87 -7.14
C ASP A 77 3.54 -9.86 -6.20
N MET A 78 4.56 -9.35 -5.47
CA MET A 78 5.40 -10.16 -4.58
C MET A 78 5.72 -9.38 -3.29
N LEU A 79 5.66 -10.07 -2.18
CA LEU A 79 6.16 -9.63 -0.88
C LEU A 79 7.48 -10.31 -0.59
N VAL A 80 8.47 -9.54 -0.15
CA VAL A 80 9.77 -10.06 0.28
C VAL A 80 10.06 -9.62 1.71
N SER A 81 10.94 -10.35 2.38
CA SER A 81 11.37 -9.97 3.72
C SER A 81 12.08 -8.62 3.73
N TYR A 82 11.68 -7.73 4.65
CA TYR A 82 12.34 -6.44 4.88
C TYR A 82 13.86 -6.61 5.14
N ASN A 83 14.26 -7.70 5.80
CA ASN A 83 15.66 -7.98 6.07
C ASN A 83 16.51 -8.18 4.79
N LEU A 84 15.89 -8.54 3.66
CA LEU A 84 16.56 -8.67 2.37
C LEU A 84 17.03 -7.31 1.84
N VAL A 85 16.21 -6.27 2.02
CA VAL A 85 16.38 -4.94 1.39
C VAL A 85 16.80 -3.83 2.35
N LYS A 86 16.89 -4.10 3.65
CA LYS A 86 17.18 -3.13 4.73
C LYS A 86 18.34 -2.16 4.45
N ARG A 87 19.29 -2.54 3.61
CA ARG A 87 20.44 -1.70 3.25
C ARG A 87 20.12 -0.67 2.15
N TRP A 88 19.04 -0.85 1.39
CA TRP A 88 18.73 -0.05 0.19
C TRP A 88 17.51 0.84 0.36
N GLN A 89 16.69 0.54 1.36
CA GLN A 89 15.43 1.25 1.57
C GLN A 89 15.68 2.61 2.23
N ARG A 90 15.14 3.66 1.60
CA ARG A 90 15.28 5.04 2.07
C ARG A 90 14.11 5.51 2.91
N MET A 91 12.96 4.88 2.76
CA MET A 91 11.72 5.28 3.43
C MET A 91 10.95 4.06 3.94
N ASP A 92 10.49 4.14 5.19
CA ASP A 92 9.74 3.07 5.84
C ASP A 92 8.37 3.60 6.27
N ILE A 93 7.31 2.89 5.87
CA ILE A 93 5.99 3.09 6.45
C ILE A 93 5.81 2.11 7.58
N SER A 94 5.53 2.62 8.78
CA SER A 94 5.29 1.80 9.95
C SER A 94 3.83 1.88 10.35
N LEU A 95 3.15 0.73 10.39
CA LEU A 95 1.79 0.62 10.90
C LEU A 95 1.85 0.35 12.42
N LYS A 96 1.07 1.10 13.16
CA LYS A 96 0.97 0.95 14.62
C LYS A 96 -0.50 0.77 15.01
N ARG A 97 -0.76 -0.20 15.87
CA ARG A 97 -2.06 -0.31 16.52
C ARG A 97 -2.07 0.59 17.75
N VAL A 98 -2.98 1.53 17.78
CA VAL A 98 -3.15 2.47 18.89
C VAL A 98 -4.26 1.94 19.81
N LEU A 99 -4.13 2.16 21.12
CA LEU A 99 -5.16 1.80 22.08
C LEU A 99 -6.40 2.70 21.91
N PRO A 100 -7.61 2.20 22.18
CA PRO A 100 -8.81 3.02 22.14
C PRO A 100 -8.70 4.26 23.05
N GLY A 101 -9.17 5.41 22.57
CA GLY A 101 -9.20 6.66 23.33
C GLY A 101 -7.91 7.48 23.30
N VAL A 102 -6.91 7.07 22.49
CA VAL A 102 -5.69 7.88 22.28
C VAL A 102 -5.94 8.95 21.25
N ASP A 103 -5.61 10.21 21.60
CA ASP A 103 -5.66 11.34 20.68
C ASP A 103 -4.39 11.36 19.81
N LEU A 104 -4.58 11.22 18.48
CA LEU A 104 -3.48 11.25 17.53
C LEU A 104 -2.88 12.64 17.35
N ASP A 105 -3.66 13.69 17.56
CA ASP A 105 -3.15 15.07 17.48
C ASP A 105 -2.19 15.36 18.62
N GLU A 106 -2.48 14.88 19.82
CA GLU A 106 -1.57 14.96 20.96
C GLU A 106 -0.28 14.20 20.70
N ILE A 107 -0.37 12.97 20.16
CA ILE A 107 0.82 12.18 19.77
C ILE A 107 1.64 12.93 18.71
N ASN A 108 0.99 13.51 17.71
CA ASN A 108 1.67 14.25 16.65
C ASN A 108 2.38 15.50 17.17
N GLN A 109 1.81 16.19 18.16
CA GLN A 109 2.46 17.33 18.81
C GLN A 109 3.73 16.91 19.56
N VAL A 110 3.68 15.81 20.30
CA VAL A 110 4.81 15.28 21.07
C VAL A 110 5.87 14.65 20.15
N SER A 111 5.46 13.98 19.08
CA SER A 111 6.39 13.31 18.14
C SER A 111 7.13 14.28 17.22
N ASN A 112 6.73 15.55 17.16
CA ASN A 112 7.46 16.62 16.48
C ASN A 112 8.83 16.94 17.11
N VAL A 113 9.27 16.18 18.14
CA VAL A 113 10.64 16.22 18.63
C VAL A 113 11.56 15.70 17.53
N PHE A 114 12.26 16.64 16.90
CA PHE A 114 13.15 16.39 15.76
C PHE A 114 14.23 15.37 16.12
N LYS A 115 14.11 14.17 15.60
CA LYS A 115 15.23 13.23 15.56
C LYS A 115 16.09 13.59 14.35
N LYS A 116 17.33 13.96 14.56
CA LYS A 116 18.29 14.17 13.46
C LYS A 116 18.77 12.81 12.99
N ASP A 117 18.83 12.62 11.66
CA ASP A 117 19.48 11.48 11.07
C ASP A 117 21.01 11.58 11.24
N LYS A 118 21.75 10.56 10.80
CA LYS A 118 23.21 10.54 10.85
C LYS A 118 23.86 11.67 10.04
N ASN A 119 23.11 12.29 9.13
CA ASN A 119 23.56 13.37 8.26
C ASN A 119 23.12 14.75 8.76
N GLY A 120 22.45 14.82 9.91
CA GLY A 120 21.96 16.05 10.51
C GLY A 120 20.59 16.54 9.98
N ASN A 121 19.94 15.79 9.08
CA ASN A 121 18.62 16.13 8.58
C ASN A 121 17.55 15.86 9.64
N SER A 122 16.55 16.73 9.70
CA SER A 122 15.43 16.58 10.64
C SER A 122 14.44 15.53 10.11
N ILE A 123 14.25 14.44 10.84
CA ILE A 123 13.21 13.44 10.56
C ILE A 123 11.96 13.87 11.33
N ARG A 124 10.84 14.04 10.63
CA ARG A 124 9.53 14.33 11.22
C ARG A 124 8.66 13.08 11.08
N TRP A 125 8.09 12.64 12.17
CA TRP A 125 7.09 11.58 12.19
C TRP A 125 5.70 12.20 12.21
N LYS A 126 4.80 11.74 11.33
CA LYS A 126 3.38 12.08 11.34
C LYS A 126 2.58 10.80 11.48
N PHE A 127 1.73 10.72 12.48
CA PHE A 127 0.77 9.64 12.64
C PHE A 127 -0.53 10.04 11.96
N ILE A 128 -1.00 9.20 11.06
CA ILE A 128 -2.20 9.43 10.25
C ILE A 128 -3.13 8.25 10.49
N PRO A 129 -4.44 8.46 10.77
CA PRO A 129 -5.42 7.41 10.81
C PRO A 129 -5.39 6.61 9.51
N TRP A 130 -5.58 5.29 9.59
CA TRP A 130 -5.56 4.44 8.41
C TRP A 130 -6.64 4.81 7.38
N GLU A 131 -7.81 5.22 7.87
CA GLU A 131 -8.93 5.70 7.06
C GLU A 131 -8.63 6.96 6.26
N ASP A 132 -7.82 7.86 6.83
CA ASP A 132 -7.42 9.12 6.19
C ASP A 132 -6.21 8.95 5.27
N PHE A 133 -5.45 7.88 5.43
CA PHE A 133 -4.22 7.61 4.70
C PHE A 133 -4.42 7.61 3.18
N TYR A 134 -5.57 7.12 2.70
CA TYR A 134 -5.92 7.14 1.27
C TYR A 134 -5.95 8.55 0.66
N TRP A 135 -6.30 9.56 1.47
CA TRP A 135 -6.43 10.95 1.04
C TRP A 135 -5.21 11.82 1.36
N GLU A 136 -4.19 11.26 2.01
CA GLU A 136 -3.01 11.99 2.45
C GLU A 136 -2.05 12.23 1.28
N ASN A 137 -2.02 13.47 0.80
CA ASN A 137 -1.13 13.89 -0.29
C ASN A 137 0.26 14.35 0.21
N ALA A 138 0.51 14.38 1.53
CA ALA A 138 1.75 14.87 2.10
C ALA A 138 2.90 13.85 2.10
N ILE A 139 2.61 12.60 1.77
CA ILE A 139 3.62 11.59 1.49
C ILE A 139 4.11 11.91 0.09
N GLY A 140 5.33 12.48 -0.02
CA GLY A 140 5.89 12.90 -1.29
C GLY A 140 5.72 11.81 -2.34
N HIS A 141 5.22 12.19 -3.50
CA HIS A 141 5.12 11.31 -4.66
C HIS A 141 6.53 10.95 -5.12
N ASP A 142 7.10 9.92 -4.49
CA ASP A 142 8.26 9.23 -5.02
C ASP A 142 7.70 8.12 -5.93
N ASP A 143 8.14 8.03 -7.17
CA ASP A 143 7.64 7.08 -8.19
C ASP A 143 7.57 5.64 -7.67
N ASP A 144 8.40 5.29 -6.69
CA ASP A 144 8.42 3.97 -6.05
C ASP A 144 7.15 3.71 -5.18
N TYR A 145 6.55 4.75 -4.56
CA TYR A 145 5.34 4.59 -3.73
C TYR A 145 4.06 4.54 -4.55
N ASP A 146 3.97 5.34 -5.61
CA ASP A 146 2.81 5.38 -6.50
C ASP A 146 2.60 4.03 -7.21
N SER A 147 3.63 3.21 -7.32
CA SER A 147 3.52 1.86 -7.88
C SER A 147 2.93 0.84 -6.91
N ILE A 148 3.12 1.03 -5.59
CA ILE A 148 2.74 0.07 -4.53
C ILE A 148 1.46 0.49 -3.81
N MET A 149 1.19 1.81 -3.72
CA MET A 149 0.06 2.36 -3.01
C MET A 149 -0.85 3.17 -3.93
N GLN A 150 -2.16 3.10 -3.69
CA GLN A 150 -3.14 3.92 -4.38
C GLN A 150 -3.59 5.05 -3.47
N PHE A 151 -3.35 6.27 -3.90
CA PHE A 151 -3.83 7.45 -3.22
C PHE A 151 -5.04 8.05 -3.93
N GLY A 152 -5.97 8.61 -3.15
CA GLY A 152 -7.10 9.36 -3.66
C GLY A 152 -6.67 10.76 -4.08
N ASN A 153 -7.34 11.30 -5.08
CA ASN A 153 -7.14 12.67 -5.52
C ASN A 153 -8.44 13.46 -5.37
N HIS A 154 -8.48 14.33 -4.37
CA HIS A 154 -9.62 15.21 -4.11
C HIS A 154 -9.95 16.11 -5.32
N THR A 155 -8.94 16.55 -6.08
CA THR A 155 -9.15 17.41 -7.26
C THR A 155 -9.97 16.68 -8.33
N HIS A 156 -9.67 15.41 -8.60
CA HIS A 156 -10.46 14.61 -9.53
C HIS A 156 -11.91 14.44 -9.06
N LEU A 157 -12.11 14.26 -7.75
CA LEU A 157 -13.45 14.15 -7.17
C LEU A 157 -14.26 15.44 -7.36
N TYR A 158 -13.64 16.59 -7.10
CA TYR A 158 -14.28 17.90 -7.27
C TYR A 158 -14.60 18.20 -8.74
N ILE A 159 -13.67 17.90 -9.66
CA ILE A 159 -13.92 18.06 -11.11
C ILE A 159 -15.10 17.18 -11.55
N LEU A 160 -15.11 15.90 -11.17
CA LEU A 160 -16.17 14.98 -11.52
C LEU A 160 -17.52 15.42 -10.95
N SER A 161 -17.54 15.86 -9.70
CA SER A 161 -18.75 16.38 -9.06
C SER A 161 -19.25 17.65 -9.75
N GLY A 162 -18.36 18.56 -10.13
CA GLY A 162 -18.71 19.77 -10.87
C GLY A 162 -19.33 19.48 -12.24
N VAL A 163 -18.76 18.53 -12.99
CA VAL A 163 -19.33 18.06 -14.27
C VAL A 163 -20.69 17.43 -14.06
N ALA A 164 -20.88 16.60 -13.05
CA ALA A 164 -22.17 15.98 -12.75
C ALA A 164 -23.25 17.03 -12.44
N ILE A 165 -22.93 18.05 -11.63
CA ILE A 165 -23.85 19.16 -11.32
C ILE A 165 -24.19 19.95 -12.59
N LEU A 166 -23.20 20.24 -13.43
CA LEU A 166 -23.43 20.96 -14.70
C LEU A 166 -24.37 20.18 -15.62
N LEU A 167 -24.16 18.88 -15.78
CA LEU A 167 -25.04 18.03 -16.58
C LEU A 167 -26.47 17.99 -16.03
N LEU A 168 -26.63 17.94 -14.72
CA LEU A 168 -27.93 18.01 -14.06
C LEU A 168 -28.64 19.34 -14.35
N LEU A 169 -27.93 20.46 -14.24
CA LEU A 169 -28.49 21.77 -14.55
C LEU A 169 -28.93 21.91 -16.02
N VAL A 170 -28.09 21.43 -16.95
CA VAL A 170 -28.45 21.40 -18.40
C VAL A 170 -29.67 20.54 -18.61
N GLY A 171 -29.78 19.38 -17.95
CA GLY A 171 -30.98 18.51 -18.04
C GLY A 171 -32.24 19.21 -17.53
N ILE A 172 -32.16 19.91 -16.39
CA ILE A 172 -33.26 20.68 -15.81
C ILE A 172 -33.69 21.82 -16.76
N LEU A 173 -32.75 22.58 -17.31
CA LEU A 173 -33.04 23.67 -18.25
C LEU A 173 -33.67 23.15 -19.52
N ASN A 174 -33.20 22.04 -20.06
CA ASN A 174 -33.80 21.41 -21.23
C ASN A 174 -35.23 20.93 -20.94
N PHE A 175 -35.45 20.35 -19.76
CA PHE A 175 -36.80 19.95 -19.33
C PHE A 175 -37.77 21.14 -19.26
N ILE A 176 -37.32 22.25 -18.61
CA ILE A 176 -38.15 23.48 -18.53
C ILE A 176 -38.46 24.02 -19.92
N ASN A 177 -37.49 24.04 -20.84
CA ASN A 177 -37.68 24.53 -22.20
C ASN A 177 -38.67 23.70 -23.02
N ILE A 178 -38.83 22.42 -22.72
CA ILE A 178 -39.79 21.54 -23.43
C ILE A 178 -41.21 21.74 -22.90
N TYR A 179 -41.36 22.12 -21.63
CA TYR A 179 -42.68 22.23 -20.98
C TYR A 179 -43.21 23.69 -20.84
N MET A 180 -42.42 24.69 -21.24
CA MET A 180 -42.83 26.08 -21.36
C MET A 180 -43.20 26.42 -22.82
#